data_6a1fddbd31e1c645fe0d31c0115dec71
#
_entry.id   6a1fddbd31e1c645fe0d31c0115dec71
#
_cell.length_a   1.000
_cell.length_b   1.000
_cell.length_c   1.000
_cell.angle_alpha   90.00
_cell.angle_beta   90.00
_cell.angle_gamma   90.00
#
_symmetry.space_group_name_H-M   'P 1'
#
loop_
_entity.id
_entity.type
_entity.pdbx_description
1 polymer ?
#
loop_
_entity_poly.entity_id
_entity_poly.type
_entity_poly.pdbx_seq_one_letter_code
_entity_poly.pdbx_strand_id
1 'polypeptide(L)'
;MMKKIILLSFAGFMMVTLTLAQMGQKESPVIAKGAKLIRLSDQYSFTEGPAVNKNGDVYFTDQPNNKIIKWSATDNSLSVFMDEAGRSNGMYFDKQGNLITCADLNNQLWQIGMDKKVKVLVKNYNGKLLNGPNDVWIDKKGGIYMTDPFYIRDYWKRTPVTEQDGQCVYYLSPDKKKLTRAADNFKTPNGIVGTGDNKYLYVSDIADRKIYRYDIGSDGLLTNRKIMCEKNSDGMTIDHLGNYYISNEKGITVFNPKGEQIEQIPIDEKWTANVCFGGKKLDKLFITALKSVYIIDMKVHGVR
;
A
#
# COMPACT_ATOMS: atom_id res chain seq x y z
N MET A 1 -43.29 44.60 73.56
CA MET A 1 -41.91 44.11 73.45
C MET A 1 -41.93 42.90 72.55
N MET A 2 -41.54 43.05 71.27
CA MET A 2 -41.49 41.98 70.28
C MET A 2 -40.05 41.47 70.16
N LYS A 3 -39.82 40.21 70.46
CA LYS A 3 -38.51 39.56 70.26
C LYS A 3 -38.45 39.09 68.78
N LYS A 4 -37.48 39.61 68.05
CA LYS A 4 -37.12 39.12 66.71
C LYS A 4 -36.32 37.83 66.82
N ILE A 5 -36.78 36.79 66.21
CA ILE A 5 -36.03 35.54 66.02
C ILE A 5 -35.31 35.63 64.67
N ILE A 6 -33.99 35.50 64.69
CA ILE A 6 -33.17 35.43 63.50
C ILE A 6 -32.94 33.98 63.18
N LEU A 7 -33.47 33.53 62.06
CA LEU A 7 -33.16 32.21 61.46
C LEU A 7 -31.85 32.33 60.65
N LEU A 8 -30.79 31.65 61.07
CA LEU A 8 -29.61 31.40 60.23
C LEU A 8 -29.87 30.17 59.37
N SER A 9 -29.94 30.36 58.06
CA SER A 9 -29.93 29.25 57.12
C SER A 9 -28.47 28.89 56.75
N PHE A 10 -28.04 27.70 57.09
CA PHE A 10 -26.79 27.08 56.64
C PHE A 10 -27.06 26.48 55.23
N ALA A 11 -26.55 27.12 54.18
CA ALA A 11 -26.50 26.51 52.85
C ALA A 11 -25.23 25.68 52.77
N GLY A 12 -25.41 24.35 52.85
CA GLY A 12 -24.33 23.40 52.60
C GLY A 12 -23.99 23.34 51.10
N PHE A 13 -22.81 23.81 50.71
CA PHE A 13 -22.28 23.70 49.38
C PHE A 13 -21.71 22.26 49.20
N MET A 14 -22.49 21.39 48.54
CA MET A 14 -22.06 20.05 48.19
C MET A 14 -21.15 20.14 46.93
N MET A 15 -19.82 20.11 47.15
CA MET A 15 -18.84 20.03 46.06
C MET A 15 -18.94 18.64 45.42
N VAL A 16 -19.60 18.51 44.29
CA VAL A 16 -19.55 17.34 43.46
C VAL A 16 -18.21 17.37 42.69
N THR A 17 -17.23 16.62 43.16
CA THR A 17 -16.02 16.34 42.43
C THR A 17 -16.34 15.38 41.29
N LEU A 18 -16.49 15.91 40.06
CA LEU A 18 -16.48 15.11 38.84
C LEU A 18 -15.06 14.53 38.66
N THR A 19 -14.87 13.32 39.07
CA THR A 19 -13.75 12.50 38.63
C THR A 19 -14.00 12.16 37.14
N LEU A 20 -13.42 12.92 36.23
CA LEU A 20 -13.24 12.51 34.86
C LEU A 20 -12.36 11.27 34.87
N ALA A 21 -12.99 10.09 34.80
CA ALA A 21 -12.30 8.87 34.50
C ALA A 21 -11.60 9.08 33.15
N GLN A 22 -10.27 9.23 33.15
CA GLN A 22 -9.45 9.05 31.97
C GLN A 22 -9.71 7.62 31.48
N MET A 23 -10.62 7.46 30.52
CA MET A 23 -10.70 6.23 29.75
C MET A 23 -9.33 6.09 29.09
N GLY A 24 -8.50 5.20 29.63
CA GLY A 24 -7.18 4.91 29.11
C GLY A 24 -7.32 4.56 27.63
N GLN A 25 -6.75 5.39 26.77
CA GLN A 25 -6.74 5.16 25.34
C GLN A 25 -6.08 3.79 25.14
N LYS A 26 -6.84 2.83 24.59
CA LYS A 26 -6.33 1.47 24.37
C LYS A 26 -5.06 1.55 23.52
N GLU A 27 -3.96 1.02 24.03
CA GLU A 27 -2.68 1.05 23.34
C GLU A 27 -2.80 0.32 21.99
N SER A 28 -2.31 0.95 20.92
CA SER A 28 -2.34 0.35 19.59
C SER A 28 -1.59 -0.99 19.56
N PRO A 29 -2.13 -2.02 18.92
CA PRO A 29 -1.41 -3.29 18.78
C PRO A 29 -0.23 -3.19 17.80
N VAL A 30 -0.22 -2.22 16.89
CA VAL A 30 0.73 -2.14 15.76
C VAL A 30 1.52 -0.83 15.70
N ILE A 31 1.03 0.27 16.26
CA ILE A 31 1.73 1.56 16.28
C ILE A 31 2.64 1.64 17.50
N ALA A 32 3.85 2.16 17.34
CA ALA A 32 4.78 2.35 18.44
C ALA A 32 4.23 3.37 19.47
N LYS A 33 4.52 3.15 20.74
CA LYS A 33 4.04 4.01 21.83
C LYS A 33 4.51 5.46 21.65
N GLY A 34 3.58 6.39 21.59
CA GLY A 34 3.86 7.81 21.41
C GLY A 34 4.23 8.22 19.97
N ALA A 35 4.21 7.29 19.01
CA ALA A 35 4.46 7.61 17.61
C ALA A 35 3.42 8.60 17.06
N LYS A 36 3.89 9.48 16.20
CA LYS A 36 3.06 10.47 15.49
C LYS A 36 3.17 10.24 14.00
N LEU A 37 2.08 10.43 13.30
CA LEU A 37 2.08 10.49 11.85
C LEU A 37 2.80 11.77 11.40
N ILE A 38 3.85 11.64 10.60
CA ILE A 38 4.68 12.73 10.11
C ILE A 38 4.48 12.85 8.61
N ARG A 39 4.05 14.00 8.12
CA ARG A 39 4.05 14.32 6.70
C ARG A 39 5.46 14.73 6.30
N LEU A 40 6.07 13.95 5.40
CA LEU A 40 7.42 14.21 4.89
C LEU A 40 7.41 15.27 3.78
N SER A 41 6.38 15.28 2.94
CA SER A 41 6.21 16.24 1.83
C SER A 41 4.76 16.25 1.35
N ASP A 42 4.36 17.36 0.65
CA ASP A 42 3.07 17.54 -0.02
C ASP A 42 3.20 18.23 -1.39
N GLN A 43 4.38 18.08 -2.02
CA GLN A 43 4.73 18.81 -3.25
C GLN A 43 4.59 17.99 -4.54
N TYR A 44 4.01 16.79 -4.47
CA TYR A 44 3.84 15.90 -5.63
C TYR A 44 2.47 16.10 -6.29
N SER A 45 2.25 15.42 -7.42
CA SER A 45 0.94 15.41 -8.10
C SER A 45 0.09 14.23 -7.68
N PHE A 46 0.64 13.01 -7.74
CA PHE A 46 -0.01 11.79 -7.27
C PHE A 46 1.03 10.74 -6.94
N THR A 47 1.19 10.48 -5.65
CA THR A 47 2.20 9.56 -5.14
C THR A 47 1.67 8.14 -5.06
N GLU A 48 2.48 7.16 -5.53
CA GLU A 48 2.11 5.74 -5.63
C GLU A 48 3.29 4.82 -5.38
N GLY A 49 3.03 3.52 -5.41
CA GLY A 49 3.91 2.39 -5.54
C GLY A 49 5.14 2.35 -4.66
N PRO A 50 5.04 2.58 -3.34
CA PRO A 50 6.21 2.63 -2.48
C PRO A 50 6.85 1.24 -2.36
N ALA A 51 8.16 1.17 -2.60
CA ALA A 51 8.97 -0.03 -2.53
C ALA A 51 10.23 0.18 -1.68
N VAL A 52 10.52 -0.74 -0.77
CA VAL A 52 11.67 -0.65 0.13
C VAL A 52 12.86 -1.44 -0.41
N ASN A 53 14.05 -0.82 -0.43
CA ASN A 53 15.29 -1.50 -0.76
C ASN A 53 15.90 -2.24 0.46
N LYS A 54 17.04 -2.95 0.24
CA LYS A 54 17.73 -3.68 1.31
C LYS A 54 18.27 -2.80 2.45
N ASN A 55 18.47 -1.50 2.20
CA ASN A 55 18.98 -0.54 3.19
C ASN A 55 17.87 0.11 4.01
N GLY A 56 16.60 -0.15 3.66
CA GLY A 56 15.43 0.45 4.29
C GLY A 56 14.95 1.75 3.65
N ASP A 57 15.65 2.24 2.60
CA ASP A 57 15.18 3.39 1.83
C ASP A 57 13.93 3.02 1.05
N VAL A 58 12.98 3.95 0.95
CA VAL A 58 11.75 3.75 0.17
C VAL A 58 11.81 4.55 -1.12
N TYR A 59 11.47 3.89 -2.21
CA TYR A 59 11.27 4.50 -3.51
C TYR A 59 9.78 4.55 -3.78
N PHE A 60 9.27 5.67 -4.27
CA PHE A 60 7.87 5.84 -4.62
C PHE A 60 7.74 6.65 -5.91
N THR A 61 6.60 6.54 -6.56
CA THR A 61 6.35 7.23 -7.83
C THR A 61 5.57 8.52 -7.62
N ASP A 62 5.87 9.54 -8.41
CA ASP A 62 5.00 10.66 -8.72
C ASP A 62 4.56 10.47 -10.18
N GLN A 63 3.51 9.66 -10.34
CA GLN A 63 3.10 9.11 -11.63
C GLN A 63 2.79 10.19 -12.68
N PRO A 64 2.00 11.25 -12.38
CA PRO A 64 1.71 12.29 -13.38
C PRO A 64 2.95 13.07 -13.81
N ASN A 65 3.93 13.22 -12.92
CA ASN A 65 5.20 13.90 -13.21
C ASN A 65 6.28 12.97 -13.79
N ASN A 66 5.94 11.70 -14.02
CA ASN A 66 6.82 10.69 -14.62
C ASN A 66 8.14 10.49 -13.85
N LYS A 67 8.09 10.50 -12.51
CA LYS A 67 9.28 10.44 -11.65
C LYS A 67 9.21 9.29 -10.65
N ILE A 68 10.40 8.78 -10.30
CA ILE A 68 10.61 7.97 -9.11
C ILE A 68 11.41 8.80 -8.11
N ILE A 69 10.92 8.89 -6.89
CA ILE A 69 11.52 9.63 -5.77
C ILE A 69 12.06 8.61 -4.76
N LYS A 70 13.17 8.94 -4.13
CA LYS A 70 13.75 8.16 -3.04
C LYS A 70 13.61 8.93 -1.72
N TRP A 71 13.07 8.26 -0.70
CA TRP A 71 13.22 8.62 0.70
C TRP A 71 14.37 7.84 1.33
N SER A 72 15.27 8.54 2.01
CA SER A 72 16.43 7.96 2.69
C SER A 72 16.10 7.61 4.14
N ALA A 73 16.25 6.34 4.52
CA ALA A 73 16.07 5.88 5.89
C ALA A 73 17.18 6.35 6.86
N THR A 74 18.23 7.00 6.35
CA THR A 74 19.35 7.45 7.16
C THR A 74 19.14 8.86 7.70
N ASP A 75 18.62 9.77 6.86
CA ASP A 75 18.50 11.19 7.18
C ASP A 75 17.13 11.79 6.85
N ASN A 76 16.15 10.97 6.46
CA ASN A 76 14.81 11.35 6.03
C ASN A 76 14.77 12.28 4.80
N SER A 77 15.85 12.43 4.05
CA SER A 77 15.88 13.25 2.85
C SER A 77 15.05 12.64 1.71
N LEU A 78 14.49 13.51 0.86
CA LEU A 78 13.78 13.17 -0.36
C LEU A 78 14.60 13.65 -1.56
N SER A 79 14.79 12.78 -2.56
CA SER A 79 15.54 13.10 -3.78
C SER A 79 14.95 12.40 -5.00
N VAL A 80 15.07 13.01 -6.17
CA VAL A 80 14.67 12.36 -7.43
C VAL A 80 15.66 11.24 -7.73
N PHE A 81 15.17 10.00 -7.77
CA PHE A 81 15.96 8.87 -8.23
C PHE A 81 15.98 8.80 -9.74
N MET A 82 14.84 8.98 -10.41
CA MET A 82 14.74 8.84 -11.86
C MET A 82 13.68 9.78 -12.43
N ASP A 83 14.03 10.51 -13.47
CA ASP A 83 13.09 11.17 -14.39
C ASP A 83 12.77 10.21 -15.55
N GLU A 84 11.67 10.47 -16.26
CA GLU A 84 11.21 9.63 -17.38
C GLU A 84 11.06 8.15 -17.01
N ALA A 85 10.46 7.92 -15.84
CA ALA A 85 10.30 6.60 -15.24
C ALA A 85 9.17 5.75 -15.88
N GLY A 86 8.72 6.08 -17.10
CA GLY A 86 7.65 5.36 -17.80
C GLY A 86 6.27 5.53 -17.15
N ARG A 87 6.04 6.64 -16.41
CA ARG A 87 4.86 6.85 -15.57
C ARG A 87 4.55 5.64 -14.71
N SER A 88 5.60 5.13 -14.08
CA SER A 88 5.54 3.97 -13.20
C SER A 88 4.49 4.16 -12.10
N ASN A 89 3.80 3.08 -11.77
CA ASN A 89 2.84 3.00 -10.67
C ASN A 89 3.42 2.10 -9.56
N GLY A 90 2.90 0.89 -9.34
CA GLY A 90 3.40 -0.04 -8.35
C GLY A 90 4.83 -0.50 -8.62
N MET A 91 5.59 -0.69 -7.54
CA MET A 91 6.99 -1.10 -7.61
C MET A 91 7.34 -2.14 -6.54
N TYR A 92 8.38 -2.93 -6.81
CA TYR A 92 8.97 -3.87 -5.86
C TYR A 92 10.44 -4.10 -6.14
N PHE A 93 11.28 -4.27 -5.12
CA PHE A 93 12.69 -4.61 -5.29
C PHE A 93 12.89 -6.12 -5.45
N ASP A 94 13.63 -6.54 -6.47
CA ASP A 94 14.09 -7.92 -6.59
C ASP A 94 15.27 -8.22 -5.63
N LYS A 95 15.64 -9.49 -5.51
CA LYS A 95 16.77 -9.91 -4.64
C LYS A 95 18.12 -9.37 -5.08
N GLN A 96 18.27 -8.98 -6.34
CA GLN A 96 19.47 -8.39 -6.91
C GLN A 96 19.57 -6.89 -6.64
N GLY A 97 18.49 -6.29 -6.11
CA GLY A 97 18.38 -4.86 -5.83
C GLY A 97 17.95 -4.04 -7.04
N ASN A 98 17.40 -4.66 -8.07
CA ASN A 98 16.75 -3.94 -9.16
C ASN A 98 15.32 -3.60 -8.77
N LEU A 99 14.82 -2.48 -9.25
CA LEU A 99 13.45 -2.05 -9.08
C LEU A 99 12.58 -2.60 -10.22
N ILE A 100 11.59 -3.43 -9.88
CA ILE A 100 10.56 -3.88 -10.82
C ILE A 100 9.42 -2.89 -10.73
N THR A 101 8.90 -2.42 -11.87
CA THR A 101 7.87 -1.40 -11.89
C THR A 101 6.84 -1.60 -12.99
N CYS A 102 5.61 -1.28 -12.68
CA CYS A 102 4.49 -1.21 -13.60
C CYS A 102 4.55 0.12 -14.38
N ALA A 103 5.20 0.11 -15.56
CA ALA A 103 5.42 1.27 -16.41
C ALA A 103 4.20 1.54 -17.29
N ASP A 104 3.24 2.32 -16.76
CA ASP A 104 1.91 2.51 -17.36
C ASP A 104 1.93 3.29 -18.67
N LEU A 105 2.94 4.13 -18.93
CA LEU A 105 3.03 4.93 -20.18
C LEU A 105 2.95 4.06 -21.43
N ASN A 106 3.56 2.87 -21.40
CA ASN A 106 3.60 1.93 -22.51
C ASN A 106 2.95 0.59 -22.18
N ASN A 107 2.22 0.50 -21.06
CA ASN A 107 1.56 -0.73 -20.57
C ASN A 107 2.54 -1.90 -20.43
N GLN A 108 3.67 -1.67 -19.75
CA GLN A 108 4.80 -2.60 -19.67
C GLN A 108 5.19 -2.89 -18.23
N LEU A 109 5.84 -4.02 -18.01
CA LEU A 109 6.59 -4.30 -16.79
C LEU A 109 8.07 -4.06 -17.06
N TRP A 110 8.70 -3.20 -16.26
CA TRP A 110 10.12 -2.86 -16.39
C TRP A 110 10.94 -3.39 -15.22
N GLN A 111 12.22 -3.63 -15.47
CA GLN A 111 13.28 -3.77 -14.49
C GLN A 111 14.23 -2.59 -14.64
N ILE A 112 14.46 -1.86 -13.56
CA ILE A 112 15.33 -0.69 -13.51
C ILE A 112 16.50 -1.01 -12.59
N GLY A 113 17.73 -0.98 -13.14
CA GLY A 113 18.95 -1.11 -12.36
C GLY A 113 19.23 0.14 -11.50
N MET A 114 20.08 0.03 -10.49
CA MET A 114 20.50 1.20 -9.70
C MET A 114 21.33 2.18 -10.54
N ASP A 115 21.83 1.76 -11.69
CA ASP A 115 22.41 2.61 -12.74
C ASP A 115 21.36 3.29 -13.65
N LYS A 116 20.07 3.14 -13.30
CA LYS A 116 18.89 3.68 -14.02
C LYS A 116 18.66 3.11 -15.42
N LYS A 117 19.37 2.04 -15.78
CA LYS A 117 19.11 1.36 -17.05
C LYS A 117 17.81 0.56 -16.95
N VAL A 118 17.01 0.70 -18.01
CA VAL A 118 15.70 0.03 -18.13
C VAL A 118 15.84 -1.22 -18.99
N LYS A 119 15.29 -2.33 -18.48
CA LYS A 119 15.02 -3.55 -19.24
C LYS A 119 13.53 -3.82 -19.23
N VAL A 120 12.90 -3.90 -20.41
CA VAL A 120 11.50 -4.30 -20.54
C VAL A 120 11.40 -5.80 -20.30
N LEU A 121 10.67 -6.21 -19.26
CA LEU A 121 10.41 -7.61 -18.92
C LEU A 121 9.17 -8.15 -19.64
N VAL A 122 8.10 -7.35 -19.69
CA VAL A 122 6.84 -7.70 -20.34
C VAL A 122 6.34 -6.50 -21.14
N LYS A 123 5.97 -6.71 -22.40
CA LYS A 123 5.38 -5.70 -23.27
C LYS A 123 3.99 -6.07 -23.80
N ASN A 124 3.60 -7.33 -23.71
CA ASN A 124 2.31 -7.83 -24.17
C ASN A 124 2.03 -9.22 -23.57
N TYR A 125 0.79 -9.69 -23.71
CA TYR A 125 0.39 -11.07 -23.45
C TYR A 125 -0.31 -11.64 -24.68
N ASN A 126 0.22 -12.73 -25.24
CA ASN A 126 -0.28 -13.36 -26.48
C ASN A 126 -0.37 -12.39 -27.67
N GLY A 127 0.62 -11.50 -27.81
CA GLY A 127 0.67 -10.51 -28.90
C GLY A 127 -0.22 -9.27 -28.71
N LYS A 128 -1.04 -9.22 -27.66
CA LYS A 128 -1.94 -8.12 -27.32
C LYS A 128 -1.35 -7.26 -26.21
N LEU A 129 -1.53 -5.94 -26.28
CA LEU A 129 -1.10 -5.03 -25.22
C LEU A 129 -1.76 -5.40 -23.90
N LEU A 130 -1.01 -5.22 -22.80
CA LEU A 130 -1.59 -5.25 -21.46
C LEU A 130 -2.56 -4.08 -21.27
N ASN A 131 -3.50 -4.21 -20.35
CA ASN A 131 -4.47 -3.15 -20.03
C ASN A 131 -3.77 -1.90 -19.48
N GLY A 132 -2.95 -2.09 -18.47
CA GLY A 132 -2.13 -1.08 -17.80
C GLY A 132 -1.65 -1.63 -16.46
N PRO A 133 -0.49 -2.32 -16.42
CA PRO A 133 0.03 -2.88 -15.17
C PRO A 133 0.01 -1.83 -14.07
N ASN A 134 -0.53 -2.22 -12.90
CA ASN A 134 -0.78 -1.27 -11.82
C ASN A 134 0.10 -1.55 -10.60
N ASP A 135 0.02 -2.74 -10.00
CA ASP A 135 0.82 -3.07 -8.82
C ASP A 135 1.52 -4.42 -8.97
N VAL A 136 2.58 -4.64 -8.18
CA VAL A 136 3.51 -5.76 -8.37
C VAL A 136 4.04 -6.31 -7.05
N TRP A 137 4.13 -7.64 -6.96
CA TRP A 137 4.77 -8.35 -5.86
C TRP A 137 5.67 -9.47 -6.39
N ILE A 138 6.78 -9.74 -5.69
CA ILE A 138 7.77 -10.76 -6.09
C ILE A 138 7.80 -11.88 -5.06
N ASP A 139 7.65 -13.11 -5.51
CA ASP A 139 7.70 -14.29 -4.68
C ASP A 139 9.15 -14.68 -4.26
N LYS A 140 9.29 -15.59 -3.31
CA LYS A 140 10.60 -16.05 -2.82
C LYS A 140 11.46 -16.75 -3.90
N LYS A 141 10.86 -17.26 -4.98
CA LYS A 141 11.58 -17.88 -6.10
C LYS A 141 12.02 -16.83 -7.12
N GLY A 142 11.55 -15.57 -7.00
CA GLY A 142 11.79 -14.48 -7.93
C GLY A 142 10.74 -14.39 -9.05
N GLY A 143 9.64 -15.14 -8.96
CA GLY A 143 8.47 -14.96 -9.82
C GLY A 143 7.76 -13.65 -9.51
N ILE A 144 7.17 -13.01 -10.50
CA ILE A 144 6.58 -11.68 -10.38
C ILE A 144 5.08 -11.78 -10.67
N TYR A 145 4.27 -11.38 -9.69
CA TYR A 145 2.84 -11.17 -9.87
C TYR A 145 2.59 -9.70 -10.15
N MET A 146 1.70 -9.39 -11.10
CA MET A 146 1.26 -8.03 -11.39
C MET A 146 -0.23 -8.00 -11.66
N THR A 147 -0.89 -6.96 -11.20
CA THR A 147 -2.27 -6.63 -11.55
C THR A 147 -2.32 -5.84 -12.84
N ASP A 148 -3.32 -6.10 -13.68
CA ASP A 148 -3.47 -5.47 -15.00
C ASP A 148 -4.90 -4.91 -15.19
N PRO A 149 -5.28 -3.88 -14.42
CA PRO A 149 -6.57 -3.20 -14.58
C PRO A 149 -6.57 -2.31 -15.81
N PHE A 150 -7.77 -1.89 -16.23
CA PHE A 150 -7.92 -0.95 -17.32
C PHE A 150 -8.38 0.42 -16.79
N TYR A 151 -7.42 1.33 -16.63
CA TYR A 151 -7.66 2.73 -16.36
C TYR A 151 -7.28 3.56 -17.58
N ILE A 152 -8.24 4.24 -18.20
CA ILE A 152 -7.95 5.16 -19.33
C ILE A 152 -7.06 6.30 -18.81
N ARG A 153 -5.97 6.57 -19.56
CA ARG A 153 -5.00 7.61 -19.23
C ARG A 153 -4.88 8.61 -20.37
N ASP A 154 -4.93 9.89 -20.08
CA ASP A 154 -4.83 10.99 -21.04
C ASP A 154 -3.49 11.01 -21.79
N TYR A 155 -2.45 10.46 -21.20
CA TYR A 155 -1.12 10.40 -21.77
C TYR A 155 -0.88 9.18 -22.69
N TRP A 156 -1.81 8.25 -22.78
CA TRP A 156 -1.65 7.11 -23.68
C TRP A 156 -1.76 7.52 -25.14
N LYS A 157 -0.83 7.04 -25.95
CA LYS A 157 -0.84 7.23 -27.41
C LYS A 157 -1.61 6.13 -28.17
N ARG A 158 -2.11 5.12 -27.44
CA ARG A 158 -2.90 4.02 -27.99
C ARG A 158 -4.40 4.34 -28.00
N THR A 159 -5.16 3.62 -28.77
CA THR A 159 -6.62 3.62 -28.69
C THR A 159 -7.04 3.20 -27.27
N PRO A 160 -7.92 3.95 -26.56
CA PRO A 160 -8.30 3.67 -25.19
C PRO A 160 -9.33 2.53 -25.10
N VAL A 161 -8.98 1.37 -25.63
CA VAL A 161 -9.76 0.13 -25.59
C VAL A 161 -8.90 -1.02 -25.06
N THR A 162 -9.52 -1.99 -24.42
CA THR A 162 -8.82 -3.21 -23.99
C THR A 162 -8.52 -4.08 -25.20
N GLU A 163 -7.30 -4.60 -25.28
CA GLU A 163 -6.96 -5.68 -26.22
C GLU A 163 -7.09 -7.05 -25.54
N GLN A 164 -6.96 -7.07 -24.20
CA GLN A 164 -7.17 -8.27 -23.40
C GLN A 164 -8.66 -8.54 -23.21
N ASP A 165 -9.02 -9.80 -23.01
CA ASP A 165 -10.40 -10.28 -22.80
C ASP A 165 -10.88 -10.18 -21.33
N GLY A 166 -10.13 -9.46 -20.50
CA GLY A 166 -10.45 -9.21 -19.10
C GLY A 166 -9.35 -8.49 -18.33
N GLN A 167 -9.64 -8.18 -17.09
CA GLN A 167 -8.69 -7.59 -16.16
C GLN A 167 -8.20 -8.69 -15.23
N CYS A 168 -6.89 -8.90 -15.16
CA CYS A 168 -6.30 -10.13 -14.64
C CYS A 168 -5.13 -9.85 -13.69
N VAL A 169 -4.71 -10.89 -12.99
CA VAL A 169 -3.40 -10.99 -12.37
C VAL A 169 -2.54 -11.90 -13.25
N TYR A 170 -1.37 -11.42 -13.62
CA TYR A 170 -0.38 -12.18 -14.36
C TYR A 170 0.78 -12.62 -13.46
N TYR A 171 1.38 -13.75 -13.80
CA TYR A 171 2.60 -14.28 -13.20
C TYR A 171 3.70 -14.43 -14.24
N LEU A 172 4.81 -13.72 -14.03
CA LEU A 172 6.03 -13.90 -14.81
C LEU A 172 6.97 -14.85 -14.07
N SER A 173 7.33 -15.94 -14.72
CA SER A 173 8.19 -17.00 -14.15
C SER A 173 9.53 -16.44 -13.64
N PRO A 174 10.20 -17.11 -12.66
CA PRO A 174 11.46 -16.67 -12.09
C PRO A 174 12.58 -16.42 -13.12
N ASP A 175 12.62 -17.20 -14.19
CA ASP A 175 13.56 -17.05 -15.31
C ASP A 175 13.18 -15.96 -16.32
N LYS A 176 12.06 -15.26 -16.08
CA LYS A 176 11.51 -14.18 -16.90
C LYS A 176 11.13 -14.58 -18.34
N LYS A 177 10.89 -15.87 -18.59
CA LYS A 177 10.59 -16.36 -19.95
C LYS A 177 9.11 -16.61 -20.21
N LYS A 178 8.34 -16.93 -19.17
CA LYS A 178 6.92 -17.29 -19.33
C LYS A 178 6.04 -16.34 -18.54
N LEU A 179 5.15 -15.63 -19.24
CA LEU A 179 4.05 -14.89 -18.63
C LEU A 179 2.79 -15.77 -18.69
N THR A 180 2.11 -15.90 -17.57
CA THR A 180 0.89 -16.70 -17.43
C THR A 180 -0.19 -15.88 -16.75
N ARG A 181 -1.45 -16.00 -17.18
CA ARG A 181 -2.59 -15.48 -16.44
C ARG A 181 -2.77 -16.33 -15.19
N ALA A 182 -2.46 -15.76 -14.02
CA ALA A 182 -2.49 -16.47 -12.75
C ALA A 182 -3.87 -16.51 -12.11
N ALA A 183 -4.65 -15.42 -12.28
CA ALA A 183 -6.05 -15.34 -11.91
C ALA A 183 -6.79 -14.33 -12.78
N ASP A 184 -8.08 -14.52 -12.94
CA ASP A 184 -8.99 -13.70 -13.72
C ASP A 184 -10.29 -13.39 -12.96
N ASN A 185 -11.32 -12.91 -13.67
CA ASN A 185 -12.63 -12.57 -13.10
C ASN A 185 -12.57 -11.46 -12.06
N PHE A 186 -11.75 -10.44 -12.32
CA PHE A 186 -11.72 -9.19 -11.59
C PHE A 186 -12.51 -8.11 -12.34
N LYS A 187 -13.08 -7.18 -11.57
CA LYS A 187 -13.65 -5.94 -12.13
C LYS A 187 -12.57 -4.89 -12.35
N THR A 188 -11.72 -4.66 -11.32
CA THR A 188 -10.58 -3.72 -11.41
C THR A 188 -9.54 -4.11 -10.36
N PRO A 189 -8.66 -5.11 -10.66
CA PRO A 189 -7.64 -5.54 -9.73
C PRO A 189 -6.60 -4.43 -9.54
N ASN A 190 -6.18 -4.18 -8.30
CA ASN A 190 -5.24 -3.11 -7.98
C ASN A 190 -4.15 -3.61 -7.03
N GLY A 191 -4.14 -3.21 -5.76
CA GLY A 191 -3.11 -3.59 -4.80
C GLY A 191 -2.90 -5.11 -4.70
N ILE A 192 -1.65 -5.52 -4.59
CA ILE A 192 -1.24 -6.92 -4.53
C ILE A 192 -0.12 -7.12 -3.51
N VAL A 193 -0.24 -8.11 -2.63
CA VAL A 193 0.80 -8.45 -1.67
C VAL A 193 0.76 -9.93 -1.31
N GLY A 194 1.92 -10.57 -1.24
CA GLY A 194 2.04 -11.96 -0.79
C GLY A 194 2.51 -12.08 0.66
N THR A 195 2.20 -13.21 1.27
CA THR A 195 2.68 -13.54 2.62
C THR A 195 4.19 -13.86 2.61
N GLY A 196 4.87 -13.54 3.72
CA GLY A 196 6.30 -13.80 3.88
C GLY A 196 6.69 -15.28 3.79
N ASP A 197 5.77 -16.22 3.98
CA ASP A 197 5.99 -17.66 3.79
C ASP A 197 5.70 -18.13 2.35
N ASN A 198 5.24 -17.24 1.48
CA ASN A 198 4.91 -17.50 0.07
C ASN A 198 3.71 -18.46 -0.14
N LYS A 199 2.82 -18.57 0.86
CA LYS A 199 1.65 -19.44 0.75
C LYS A 199 0.44 -18.73 0.15
N TYR A 200 0.28 -17.45 0.44
CA TYR A 200 -0.92 -16.70 0.07
C TYR A 200 -0.56 -15.42 -0.67
N LEU A 201 -1.43 -15.07 -1.61
CA LEU A 201 -1.43 -13.78 -2.30
C LEU A 201 -2.77 -13.08 -2.03
N TYR A 202 -2.70 -11.81 -1.66
CA TYR A 202 -3.86 -10.94 -1.53
C TYR A 202 -3.95 -10.03 -2.73
N VAL A 203 -5.15 -9.88 -3.27
CA VAL A 203 -5.43 -8.98 -4.40
C VAL A 203 -6.67 -8.17 -4.08
N SER A 204 -6.55 -6.86 -4.17
CA SER A 204 -7.68 -5.95 -4.08
C SER A 204 -8.39 -5.85 -5.42
N ASP A 205 -9.73 -5.90 -5.42
CA ASP A 205 -10.57 -5.53 -6.54
C ASP A 205 -11.35 -4.28 -6.14
N ILE A 206 -10.89 -3.10 -6.60
CA ILE A 206 -11.45 -1.81 -6.19
C ILE A 206 -12.92 -1.70 -6.57
N ALA A 207 -13.28 -2.05 -7.80
CA ALA A 207 -14.65 -1.93 -8.28
C ALA A 207 -15.59 -2.98 -7.68
N ASP A 208 -15.07 -4.14 -7.26
CA ASP A 208 -15.83 -5.13 -6.51
C ASP A 208 -15.89 -4.85 -5.00
N ARG A 209 -15.08 -3.88 -4.52
CA ARG A 209 -14.95 -3.51 -3.10
C ARG A 209 -14.61 -4.70 -2.21
N LYS A 210 -13.70 -5.58 -2.68
CA LYS A 210 -13.30 -6.79 -1.99
C LYS A 210 -11.79 -6.98 -2.06
N ILE A 211 -11.25 -7.60 -1.02
CA ILE A 211 -9.90 -8.15 -1.03
C ILE A 211 -10.02 -9.65 -1.05
N TYR A 212 -9.38 -10.26 -2.04
CA TYR A 212 -9.34 -11.69 -2.23
C TYR A 212 -8.00 -12.25 -1.77
N ARG A 213 -8.03 -13.40 -1.12
CA ARG A 213 -6.87 -14.22 -0.86
C ARG A 213 -6.87 -15.44 -1.78
N TYR A 214 -5.72 -15.76 -2.28
CA TYR A 214 -5.45 -16.96 -3.07
C TYR A 214 -4.36 -17.80 -2.43
N ASP A 215 -4.41 -19.11 -2.65
CA ASP A 215 -3.29 -20.00 -2.40
C ASP A 215 -2.35 -19.94 -3.60
N ILE A 216 -1.03 -19.86 -3.35
CA ILE A 216 0.00 -19.81 -4.39
C ILE A 216 0.43 -21.25 -4.71
N GLY A 217 0.20 -21.68 -5.95
CA GLY A 217 0.66 -22.96 -6.44
C GLY A 217 2.17 -23.01 -6.68
N SER A 218 2.71 -24.21 -6.78
CA SER A 218 4.15 -24.41 -7.06
C SER A 218 4.56 -23.89 -8.44
N ASP A 219 3.64 -23.79 -9.37
CA ASP A 219 3.75 -23.27 -10.74
C ASP A 219 3.45 -21.76 -10.84
N GLY A 220 3.12 -21.11 -9.73
CA GLY A 220 2.73 -19.71 -9.67
C GLY A 220 1.26 -19.42 -9.98
N LEU A 221 0.45 -20.43 -10.28
CA LEU A 221 -0.98 -20.23 -10.46
C LEU A 221 -1.69 -20.00 -9.13
N LEU A 222 -2.76 -19.21 -9.17
CA LEU A 222 -3.54 -18.83 -8.00
C LEU A 222 -4.80 -19.68 -7.92
N THR A 223 -5.04 -20.28 -6.76
CA THR A 223 -6.18 -21.17 -6.52
C THR A 223 -6.92 -20.78 -5.24
N ASN A 224 -8.05 -21.42 -4.96
CA ASN A 224 -8.80 -21.26 -3.71
C ASN A 224 -9.14 -19.82 -3.34
N ARG A 225 -9.67 -19.05 -4.33
CA ARG A 225 -10.13 -17.67 -4.12
C ARG A 225 -11.09 -17.56 -2.95
N LYS A 226 -10.75 -16.72 -1.95
CA LYS A 226 -11.58 -16.44 -0.76
C LYS A 226 -11.67 -14.94 -0.52
N ILE A 227 -12.84 -14.44 -0.12
CA ILE A 227 -12.99 -13.07 0.33
C ILE A 227 -12.37 -12.93 1.72
N MET A 228 -11.48 -11.97 1.89
CA MET A 228 -10.84 -11.63 3.17
C MET A 228 -11.56 -10.49 3.87
N CYS A 229 -11.93 -9.45 3.13
CA CYS A 229 -12.81 -8.40 3.63
C CYS A 229 -13.57 -7.73 2.48
N GLU A 230 -14.72 -7.13 2.81
CA GLU A 230 -15.56 -6.39 1.87
C GLU A 230 -15.23 -4.89 1.96
N LYS A 231 -13.99 -4.56 1.57
CA LYS A 231 -13.48 -3.19 1.47
C LYS A 231 -12.61 -3.07 0.23
N ASN A 232 -12.59 -1.88 -0.35
CA ASN A 232 -11.63 -1.55 -1.39
C ASN A 232 -10.27 -1.22 -0.78
N SER A 233 -9.22 -1.48 -1.55
CA SER A 233 -7.88 -1.00 -1.28
C SER A 233 -7.21 -0.61 -2.58
N ASP A 234 -6.48 0.49 -2.57
CA ASP A 234 -5.59 0.84 -3.67
C ASP A 234 -4.31 0.00 -3.53
N GLY A 235 -3.47 0.28 -2.55
CA GLY A 235 -2.29 -0.53 -2.23
C GLY A 235 -2.39 -1.30 -0.92
N MET A 236 -1.49 -2.26 -0.72
CA MET A 236 -1.48 -3.12 0.48
C MET A 236 -0.08 -3.51 0.90
N THR A 237 0.11 -3.74 2.21
CA THR A 237 1.32 -4.37 2.76
C THR A 237 0.98 -5.32 3.91
N ILE A 238 1.96 -6.12 4.36
CA ILE A 238 1.81 -7.12 5.43
C ILE A 238 2.96 -6.96 6.42
N ASP A 239 2.67 -7.12 7.73
CA ASP A 239 3.70 -7.23 8.77
C ASP A 239 4.08 -8.70 9.07
N HIS A 240 5.09 -8.86 9.93
CA HIS A 240 5.63 -10.17 10.32
C HIS A 240 4.65 -11.03 11.14
N LEU A 241 3.60 -10.44 11.70
CA LEU A 241 2.53 -11.15 12.42
C LEU A 241 1.41 -11.57 11.47
N GLY A 242 1.50 -11.20 10.18
CA GLY A 242 0.49 -11.46 9.16
C GLY A 242 -0.69 -10.48 9.21
N ASN A 243 -0.59 -9.37 9.94
CA ASN A 243 -1.58 -8.32 9.82
C ASN A 243 -1.44 -7.65 8.45
N TYR A 244 -2.56 -7.39 7.78
CA TYR A 244 -2.55 -6.73 6.48
C TYR A 244 -3.11 -5.31 6.58
N TYR A 245 -2.43 -4.42 5.88
CA TYR A 245 -2.66 -2.98 5.85
C TYR A 245 -3.24 -2.62 4.51
N ILE A 246 -4.39 -1.96 4.48
CA ILE A 246 -5.06 -1.53 3.26
C ILE A 246 -5.15 -0.01 3.22
N SER A 247 -4.99 0.57 2.04
CA SER A 247 -5.10 2.02 1.80
C SER A 247 -6.38 2.35 1.05
N ASN A 248 -7.08 3.41 1.47
CA ASN A 248 -8.29 3.91 0.81
C ASN A 248 -8.62 5.35 1.26
N GLU A 249 -9.84 5.80 1.02
CA GLU A 249 -10.35 7.13 1.40
C GLU A 249 -10.32 7.41 2.92
N LYS A 250 -10.16 6.40 3.75
CA LYS A 250 -10.09 6.53 5.23
C LYS A 250 -8.67 6.56 5.78
N GLY A 251 -7.67 6.50 4.92
CA GLY A 251 -6.28 6.30 5.32
C GLY A 251 -5.88 4.83 5.30
N ILE A 252 -5.15 4.36 6.32
CA ILE A 252 -4.73 2.96 6.44
C ILE A 252 -5.62 2.24 7.45
N THR A 253 -6.27 1.17 7.01
CA THR A 253 -6.99 0.25 7.90
C THR A 253 -6.15 -1.02 8.07
N VAL A 254 -5.99 -1.49 9.30
CA VAL A 254 -5.21 -2.70 9.62
C VAL A 254 -6.12 -3.81 10.10
N PHE A 255 -5.96 -4.98 9.51
CA PHE A 255 -6.67 -6.20 9.90
C PHE A 255 -5.68 -7.26 10.39
N ASN A 256 -6.10 -8.05 11.37
CA ASN A 256 -5.34 -9.22 11.77
C ASN A 256 -5.56 -10.40 10.77
N PRO A 257 -4.81 -11.52 10.89
CA PRO A 257 -4.96 -12.68 10.00
C PRO A 257 -6.36 -13.33 10.00
N LYS A 258 -7.19 -13.02 11.01
CA LYS A 258 -8.59 -13.50 11.08
C LYS A 258 -9.56 -12.59 10.32
N GLY A 259 -9.10 -11.43 9.81
CA GLY A 259 -9.94 -10.44 9.15
C GLY A 259 -10.64 -9.46 10.10
N GLU A 260 -10.24 -9.41 11.37
CA GLU A 260 -10.75 -8.44 12.33
C GLU A 260 -9.97 -7.13 12.20
N GLN A 261 -10.66 -5.99 12.10
CA GLN A 261 -10.04 -4.68 12.10
C GLN A 261 -9.45 -4.39 13.49
N ILE A 262 -8.14 -4.12 13.55
CA ILE A 262 -7.41 -3.89 14.80
C ILE A 262 -6.88 -2.46 14.93
N GLU A 263 -6.76 -1.71 13.83
CA GLU A 263 -6.28 -0.33 13.84
C GLU A 263 -6.84 0.47 12.67
N GLN A 264 -6.86 1.80 12.84
CA GLN A 264 -7.16 2.77 11.79
C GLN A 264 -6.20 3.95 11.93
N ILE A 265 -5.42 4.23 10.88
CA ILE A 265 -4.51 5.39 10.80
C ILE A 265 -5.15 6.38 9.82
N PRO A 266 -5.81 7.44 10.30
CA PRO A 266 -6.40 8.45 9.43
C PRO A 266 -5.30 9.26 8.73
N ILE A 267 -5.49 9.56 7.45
CA ILE A 267 -4.61 10.40 6.65
C ILE A 267 -5.38 11.63 6.21
N ASP A 268 -4.78 12.80 6.35
CA ASP A 268 -5.38 14.09 5.97
C ASP A 268 -5.23 14.36 4.46
N GLU A 269 -5.71 13.38 3.66
CA GLU A 269 -5.84 13.47 2.21
C GLU A 269 -7.12 12.73 1.78
N LYS A 270 -7.73 13.16 0.68
CA LYS A 270 -8.97 12.54 0.18
C LYS A 270 -8.80 11.09 -0.26
N TRP A 271 -7.57 10.70 -0.59
CA TRP A 271 -7.24 9.35 -1.03
C TRP A 271 -5.85 8.95 -0.55
N THR A 272 -5.76 7.79 0.07
CA THR A 272 -4.50 7.14 0.42
C THR A 272 -4.25 6.05 -0.61
N ALA A 273 -3.20 6.22 -1.41
CA ALA A 273 -2.97 5.39 -2.57
C ALA A 273 -2.27 4.07 -2.21
N ASN A 274 -1.13 4.13 -1.52
CA ASN A 274 -0.38 2.92 -1.27
C ASN A 274 0.43 2.98 0.03
N VAL A 275 1.03 1.84 0.44
CA VAL A 275 1.69 1.69 1.72
C VAL A 275 2.77 0.61 1.68
N CYS A 276 3.93 0.85 2.28
CA CYS A 276 4.92 -0.19 2.53
C CYS A 276 5.63 0.00 3.87
N PHE A 277 6.28 -1.04 4.36
CA PHE A 277 7.21 -0.90 5.47
C PHE A 277 8.58 -0.45 4.97
N GLY A 278 9.16 0.56 5.62
CA GLY A 278 10.48 1.11 5.36
C GLY A 278 11.31 1.23 6.64
N GLY A 279 12.46 1.92 6.53
CA GLY A 279 13.41 2.04 7.63
C GLY A 279 14.35 0.83 7.74
N LYS A 280 15.50 1.01 8.39
CA LYS A 280 16.55 -0.03 8.50
C LYS A 280 16.05 -1.34 9.13
N LYS A 281 15.07 -1.26 10.04
CA LYS A 281 14.42 -2.40 10.71
C LYS A 281 13.07 -2.77 10.11
N LEU A 282 12.63 -2.10 9.04
CA LEU A 282 11.28 -2.21 8.46
C LEU A 282 10.19 -1.91 9.49
N ASP A 283 10.44 -1.05 10.44
CA ASP A 283 9.58 -0.65 11.54
C ASP A 283 8.96 0.75 11.35
N LYS A 284 9.01 1.25 10.13
CA LYS A 284 8.37 2.50 9.71
C LYS A 284 7.35 2.20 8.63
N LEU A 285 6.11 2.64 8.83
CA LEU A 285 5.09 2.56 7.79
C LEU A 285 5.19 3.81 6.92
N PHE A 286 5.57 3.64 5.66
CA PHE A 286 5.64 4.68 4.65
C PHE A 286 4.34 4.67 3.84
N ILE A 287 3.69 5.83 3.69
CA ILE A 287 2.35 5.96 3.12
C ILE A 287 2.37 7.01 2.01
N THR A 288 1.85 6.66 0.85
CA THR A 288 1.59 7.58 -0.27
C THR A 288 0.13 7.96 -0.29
N ALA A 289 -0.16 9.26 -0.45
CA ALA A 289 -1.53 9.77 -0.42
C ALA A 289 -1.64 11.04 -1.26
N LEU A 290 -2.30 10.96 -2.41
CA LEU A 290 -2.41 12.08 -3.37
C LEU A 290 -1.04 12.77 -3.58
N LYS A 291 -0.96 14.06 -3.24
CA LYS A 291 0.27 14.87 -3.37
C LYS A 291 1.27 14.69 -2.23
N SER A 292 0.92 13.90 -1.20
CA SER A 292 1.65 13.82 0.06
C SER A 292 2.27 12.44 0.29
N VAL A 293 3.34 12.43 1.09
CA VAL A 293 3.91 11.19 1.65
C VAL A 293 4.08 11.33 3.16
N TYR A 294 3.79 10.25 3.87
CA TYR A 294 3.81 10.20 5.33
C TYR A 294 4.64 9.04 5.84
N ILE A 295 5.03 9.15 7.12
CA ILE A 295 5.70 8.09 7.85
C ILE A 295 5.20 8.02 9.29
N ILE A 296 5.13 6.82 9.85
CA ILE A 296 4.82 6.58 11.27
C ILE A 296 5.64 5.41 11.80
N ASP A 297 6.10 5.52 13.04
CA ASP A 297 6.85 4.45 13.70
C ASP A 297 5.89 3.34 14.16
N MET A 298 6.27 2.09 13.87
CA MET A 298 5.46 0.91 14.14
C MET A 298 6.08 0.06 15.24
N LYS A 299 5.22 -0.62 16.02
CA LYS A 299 5.59 -1.63 17.01
C LYS A 299 5.96 -2.97 16.38
N VAL A 300 5.50 -3.17 15.16
CA VAL A 300 5.70 -4.33 14.31
C VAL A 300 6.64 -3.97 13.16
N HIS A 301 7.10 -4.97 12.40
CA HIS A 301 7.95 -4.74 11.24
C HIS A 301 7.40 -5.45 10.00
N GLY A 302 7.72 -4.93 8.82
CA GLY A 302 7.36 -5.53 7.54
C GLY A 302 8.11 -6.84 7.27
N VAL A 303 7.66 -7.56 6.23
CA VAL A 303 8.31 -8.77 5.70
C VAL A 303 9.02 -8.48 4.39
N ARG A 304 10.03 -9.30 4.05
CA ARG A 304 10.78 -9.27 2.77
C ARG A 304 10.66 -10.58 2.03
#